data_a8ff8416cdf38e1b1b13b5dfe2bc06ba
#
_entry.id   a8ff8416cdf38e1b1b13b5dfe2bc06ba
#
_cell.length_a   1.000
_cell.length_b   1.000
_cell.length_c   1.000
_cell.angle_alpha   90.00
_cell.angle_beta   90.00
_cell.angle_gamma   90.00
#
_symmetry.space_group_name_H-M   'P 1'
#
loop_
_entity.id
_entity.type
_entity.pdbx_description
1 polymer ?
#
loop_
_entity_poly.entity_id
_entity_poly.type
_entity_poly.pdbx_seq_one_letter_code
_entity_poly.pdbx_strand_id
1 'polypeptide(L)'
;VYTPAVCYSALALAFLPPLVLLLMGQPARFGDWIYRALTFLVISCPCALVISIPLSFFGGIGGASACGILVKGSTYLEELANTGVVVFDKTGTLTQGTFKVVGVHPADGVSEDALVEAAALTESWSKHPISLSIKAAYGKEIDQNRVTDVEELGGYGVTAKVDGKAVAVGNARLMHKLDLTVPEGNEVGTVVHVAIDGRYAGYLLIADVVKPHSAKAIRELKHAGVRKTVMLTGDAEPVAKAVANELGLDEYHAGLLPGDKVDRIESLLAAKQPKENLAFVGDGINDAPVLSRADIGIAMGALG
;
A
#
# COMPACT_ATOMS: atom_id res chain seq x y z
N VAL A 1 -30.46 18.22 18.15
CA VAL A 1 -31.53 18.32 19.17
C VAL A 1 -31.22 19.34 20.27
N TYR A 2 -29.97 19.44 20.76
CA TYR A 2 -29.59 20.32 21.88
C TYR A 2 -29.78 21.83 21.59
N THR A 3 -29.22 22.33 20.48
CA THR A 3 -29.26 23.77 20.14
C THR A 3 -30.68 24.34 20.00
N PRO A 4 -31.60 23.70 19.24
CA PRO A 4 -32.99 24.18 19.21
C PRO A 4 -33.66 24.19 20.59
N ALA A 5 -33.43 23.18 21.41
CA ALA A 5 -34.00 23.10 22.76
C ALA A 5 -33.55 24.27 23.64
N VAL A 6 -32.24 24.58 23.62
CA VAL A 6 -31.68 25.70 24.38
C VAL A 6 -32.22 27.03 23.85
N CYS A 7 -32.31 27.24 22.53
CA CYS A 7 -32.84 28.47 21.94
C CYS A 7 -34.32 28.69 22.31
N TYR A 8 -35.16 27.63 22.18
CA TYR A 8 -36.58 27.76 22.57
C TYR A 8 -36.75 27.97 24.06
N SER A 9 -35.93 27.34 24.93
CA SER A 9 -35.95 27.60 26.36
C SER A 9 -35.56 29.03 26.70
N ALA A 10 -34.56 29.60 26.03
CA ALA A 10 -34.15 30.98 26.20
C ALA A 10 -35.24 31.95 25.76
N LEU A 11 -35.89 31.73 24.63
CA LEU A 11 -37.03 32.52 24.17
C LEU A 11 -38.19 32.45 25.15
N ALA A 12 -38.52 31.27 25.63
CA ALA A 12 -39.54 31.08 26.65
C ALA A 12 -39.20 31.86 27.93
N LEU A 13 -37.95 31.82 28.40
CA LEU A 13 -37.48 32.55 29.57
C LEU A 13 -37.53 34.08 29.38
N ALA A 14 -37.27 34.57 28.17
CA ALA A 14 -37.31 36.00 27.86
C ALA A 14 -38.72 36.57 27.85
N PHE A 15 -39.73 35.82 27.41
CA PHE A 15 -41.05 36.36 27.13
C PHE A 15 -42.16 35.84 28.07
N LEU A 16 -42.15 34.56 28.46
CA LEU A 16 -43.23 33.98 29.28
C LEU A 16 -43.33 34.64 30.69
N PRO A 17 -42.25 34.76 31.47
CA PRO A 17 -42.38 35.35 32.82
C PRO A 17 -42.82 36.82 32.83
N PRO A 18 -42.26 37.72 31.97
CA PRO A 18 -42.70 39.08 31.96
C PRO A 18 -44.16 39.23 31.48
N LEU A 19 -44.61 38.37 30.57
CA LEU A 19 -46.01 38.36 30.11
C LEU A 19 -46.95 37.96 31.24
N VAL A 20 -46.61 36.92 32.00
CA VAL A 20 -47.38 36.48 33.16
C VAL A 20 -47.46 37.59 34.23
N LEU A 21 -46.31 38.25 34.51
CA LEU A 21 -46.30 39.38 35.46
C LEU A 21 -47.17 40.52 35.02
N LEU A 22 -47.19 40.85 33.72
CA LEU A 22 -48.06 41.85 33.13
C LEU A 22 -49.55 41.50 33.32
N LEU A 23 -49.94 40.25 33.09
CA LEU A 23 -51.29 39.74 33.28
C LEU A 23 -51.73 39.78 34.75
N MET A 24 -50.78 39.67 35.69
CA MET A 24 -51.00 39.76 37.14
C MET A 24 -50.99 41.22 37.64
N GLY A 25 -50.87 42.21 36.73
CA GLY A 25 -50.82 43.63 37.11
C GLY A 25 -49.52 44.08 37.75
N GLN A 26 -48.44 43.30 37.66
CA GLN A 26 -47.14 43.65 38.19
C GLN A 26 -46.20 44.22 37.10
N PRO A 27 -45.16 45.01 37.46
CA PRO A 27 -44.25 45.60 36.49
C PRO A 27 -43.45 44.47 35.79
N ALA A 28 -43.59 44.33 34.48
CA ALA A 28 -43.08 43.22 33.69
C ALA A 28 -41.58 43.14 33.50
N ARG A 29 -40.80 44.20 33.83
CA ARG A 29 -39.31 44.25 33.81
C ARG A 29 -38.65 43.48 32.69
N PHE A 30 -39.11 43.65 31.44
CA PHE A 30 -38.62 42.90 30.27
C PHE A 30 -37.09 42.89 30.15
N GLY A 31 -36.42 43.98 30.47
CA GLY A 31 -34.96 44.08 30.43
C GLY A 31 -34.24 43.03 31.30
N ASP A 32 -34.76 42.81 32.53
CA ASP A 32 -34.17 41.82 33.45
C ASP A 32 -34.36 40.38 32.93
N TRP A 33 -35.51 40.07 32.33
CA TRP A 33 -35.79 38.76 31.80
C TRP A 33 -35.04 38.46 30.49
N ILE A 34 -34.87 39.46 29.64
CA ILE A 34 -34.01 39.37 28.47
C ILE A 34 -32.55 39.14 28.89
N TYR A 35 -32.05 39.87 29.87
CA TYR A 35 -30.71 39.67 30.40
C TYR A 35 -30.51 38.26 30.96
N ARG A 36 -31.49 37.72 31.71
CA ARG A 36 -31.45 36.36 32.24
C ARG A 36 -31.47 35.30 31.09
N ALA A 37 -32.26 35.51 30.06
CA ALA A 37 -32.31 34.63 28.89
C ALA A 37 -30.99 34.63 28.13
N LEU A 38 -30.35 35.78 27.93
CA LEU A 38 -29.02 35.89 27.32
C LEU A 38 -27.96 35.24 28.20
N THR A 39 -28.00 35.41 29.50
CA THR A 39 -27.09 34.73 30.45
C THR A 39 -27.28 33.21 30.38
N PHE A 40 -28.53 32.74 30.31
CA PHE A 40 -28.83 31.33 30.15
C PHE A 40 -28.25 30.78 28.84
N LEU A 41 -28.34 31.49 27.70
CA LEU A 41 -27.72 31.10 26.44
C LEU A 41 -26.20 30.98 26.55
N VAL A 42 -25.54 31.94 27.18
CA VAL A 42 -24.09 31.94 27.38
C VAL A 42 -23.66 30.75 28.25
N ILE A 43 -24.33 30.51 29.37
CA ILE A 43 -24.02 29.40 30.29
C ILE A 43 -24.31 28.03 29.63
N SER A 44 -25.35 27.95 28.82
CA SER A 44 -25.73 26.73 28.10
C SER A 44 -24.85 26.48 26.88
N CYS A 45 -23.93 27.38 26.52
CA CYS A 45 -22.98 27.15 25.43
C CYS A 45 -21.97 26.06 25.84
N PRO A 46 -21.87 24.94 25.09
CA PRO A 46 -20.89 23.90 25.38
C PRO A 46 -19.48 24.31 24.92
N CYS A 47 -18.99 25.48 25.35
CA CYS A 47 -17.74 26.10 24.88
C CYS A 47 -16.53 25.14 25.05
N ALA A 48 -16.47 24.39 26.14
CA ALA A 48 -15.44 23.40 26.37
C ALA A 48 -15.47 22.32 25.26
N LEU A 49 -16.64 21.84 24.85
CA LEU A 49 -16.79 20.86 23.78
C LEU A 49 -16.43 21.46 22.43
N VAL A 50 -16.85 22.68 22.14
CA VAL A 50 -16.60 23.39 20.88
C VAL A 50 -15.12 23.69 20.67
N ILE A 51 -14.36 23.89 21.73
CA ILE A 51 -12.90 24.11 21.66
C ILE A 51 -12.13 22.78 21.68
N SER A 52 -12.54 21.81 22.51
CA SER A 52 -11.79 20.58 22.71
C SER A 52 -11.79 19.67 21.48
N ILE A 53 -12.89 19.63 20.72
CA ILE A 53 -12.98 18.79 19.52
C ILE A 53 -11.97 19.21 18.45
N PRO A 54 -11.94 20.49 17.97
CA PRO A 54 -10.91 20.92 17.02
C PRO A 54 -9.49 20.75 17.56
N LEU A 55 -9.26 21.04 18.83
CA LEU A 55 -7.94 20.89 19.44
C LEU A 55 -7.46 19.43 19.42
N SER A 56 -8.35 18.48 19.67
CA SER A 56 -8.04 17.04 19.59
C SER A 56 -7.66 16.62 18.15
N PHE A 57 -8.40 17.10 17.15
CA PHE A 57 -8.06 16.86 15.75
C PHE A 57 -6.71 17.49 15.34
N PHE A 58 -6.46 18.73 15.76
CA PHE A 58 -5.16 19.36 15.52
C PHE A 58 -4.01 18.60 16.20
N GLY A 59 -4.22 18.13 17.42
CA GLY A 59 -3.27 17.28 18.12
C GLY A 59 -3.01 15.96 17.37
N GLY A 60 -4.06 15.31 16.88
CA GLY A 60 -3.97 14.07 16.10
C GLY A 60 -3.25 14.27 14.75
N ILE A 61 -3.60 15.33 14.00
CA ILE A 61 -2.94 15.67 12.72
C ILE A 61 -1.47 16.02 12.95
N GLY A 62 -1.18 16.81 14.01
CA GLY A 62 0.19 17.17 14.37
C GLY A 62 1.03 15.97 14.76
N GLY A 63 0.47 15.04 15.54
CA GLY A 63 1.12 13.78 15.90
C GLY A 63 1.40 12.89 14.67
N ALA A 64 0.44 12.76 13.78
CA ALA A 64 0.61 12.04 12.52
C ALA A 64 1.72 12.66 11.65
N SER A 65 1.74 14.00 11.54
CA SER A 65 2.76 14.74 10.80
C SER A 65 4.16 14.54 11.38
N ALA A 66 4.30 14.47 12.70
CA ALA A 66 5.57 14.17 13.36
C ALA A 66 6.11 12.76 13.04
N CYS A 67 5.21 11.83 12.68
CA CYS A 67 5.54 10.50 12.19
C CYS A 67 5.70 10.41 10.65
N GLY A 68 5.71 11.55 9.93
CA GLY A 68 5.81 11.59 8.48
C GLY A 68 4.51 11.29 7.74
N ILE A 69 3.37 11.27 8.43
CA ILE A 69 2.05 10.97 7.84
C ILE A 69 1.30 12.28 7.58
N LEU A 70 1.03 12.58 6.31
CA LEU A 70 0.25 13.74 5.91
C LEU A 70 -1.25 13.41 5.91
N VAL A 71 -1.98 13.94 6.87
CA VAL A 71 -3.45 13.83 6.94
C VAL A 71 -4.09 15.07 6.33
N LYS A 72 -4.89 14.90 5.27
CA LYS A 72 -5.48 16.02 4.50
C LYS A 72 -6.68 16.72 5.19
N GLY A 73 -7.13 16.22 6.32
CA GLY A 73 -8.23 16.82 7.08
C GLY A 73 -8.71 15.94 8.23
N SER A 74 -9.46 16.55 9.17
CA SER A 74 -10.00 15.87 10.36
C SER A 74 -10.98 14.73 10.02
N THR A 75 -11.73 14.86 8.93
CA THR A 75 -12.67 13.84 8.46
C THR A 75 -11.98 12.51 8.20
N TYR A 76 -10.76 12.53 7.63
CA TYR A 76 -10.00 11.30 7.38
C TYR A 76 -9.57 10.57 8.66
N LEU A 77 -9.31 11.32 9.77
CA LEU A 77 -9.03 10.69 11.05
C LEU A 77 -10.27 10.00 11.64
N GLU A 78 -11.43 10.60 11.47
CA GLU A 78 -12.70 10.02 11.91
C GLU A 78 -13.07 8.79 11.08
N GLU A 79 -12.87 8.84 9.77
CA GLU A 79 -13.10 7.73 8.86
C GLU A 79 -12.14 6.55 9.15
N LEU A 80 -10.85 6.84 9.42
CA LEU A 80 -9.85 5.84 9.81
C LEU A 80 -10.24 5.10 11.10
N ALA A 81 -10.82 5.79 12.07
CA ALA A 81 -11.27 5.18 13.31
C ALA A 81 -12.37 4.11 13.12
N ASN A 82 -13.09 4.18 11.99
CA ASN A 82 -14.15 3.23 11.62
C ASN A 82 -13.71 2.24 10.53
N THR A 83 -12.39 2.15 10.24
CA THR A 83 -11.87 1.27 9.20
C THR A 83 -11.92 -0.19 9.65
N GLY A 84 -12.72 -1.00 8.97
CA GLY A 84 -12.83 -2.43 9.22
C GLY A 84 -12.24 -3.31 8.12
N VAL A 85 -12.05 -2.75 6.91
CA VAL A 85 -11.43 -3.44 5.78
C VAL A 85 -10.24 -2.62 5.28
N VAL A 86 -9.07 -3.25 5.18
CA VAL A 86 -7.88 -2.63 4.59
C VAL A 86 -7.43 -3.45 3.40
N VAL A 87 -7.32 -2.79 2.26
CA VAL A 87 -6.90 -3.37 1.00
C VAL A 87 -5.54 -2.80 0.62
N PHE A 88 -4.61 -3.66 0.27
CA PHE A 88 -3.24 -3.28 -0.09
C PHE A 88 -2.94 -3.59 -1.55
N ASP A 89 -2.26 -2.69 -2.23
CA ASP A 89 -1.46 -3.10 -3.38
C ASP A 89 -0.24 -3.89 -2.89
N LYS A 90 0.28 -4.78 -3.74
CA LYS A 90 1.48 -5.55 -3.39
C LYS A 90 2.75 -4.72 -3.59
N THR A 91 2.98 -4.29 -4.84
CA THR A 91 4.27 -3.76 -5.30
C THR A 91 4.51 -2.34 -4.80
N GLY A 92 5.67 -2.09 -4.14
CA GLY A 92 5.98 -0.78 -3.56
C GLY A 92 5.22 -0.47 -2.26
N THR A 93 4.17 -1.23 -1.92
CA THR A 93 3.35 -1.06 -0.71
C THR A 93 3.71 -2.10 0.36
N LEU A 94 3.36 -3.36 0.14
CA LEU A 94 3.75 -4.48 1.02
C LEU A 94 5.18 -4.97 0.76
N THR A 95 5.66 -4.77 -0.46
CA THR A 95 7.01 -5.09 -0.92
C THR A 95 7.82 -3.83 -1.18
N GLN A 96 9.12 -3.98 -1.38
CA GLN A 96 10.02 -2.86 -1.63
C GLN A 96 9.89 -2.27 -3.04
N GLY A 97 9.17 -2.95 -3.96
CA GLY A 97 9.14 -2.60 -5.38
C GLY A 97 10.50 -2.77 -6.07
N THR A 98 11.41 -3.49 -5.42
CA THR A 98 12.75 -3.78 -5.93
C THR A 98 12.95 -5.28 -6.06
N PHE A 99 13.32 -5.68 -7.27
CA PHE A 99 13.66 -7.08 -7.54
C PHE A 99 15.01 -7.42 -6.91
N LYS A 100 15.09 -8.60 -6.29
CA LYS A 100 16.34 -9.15 -5.77
C LYS A 100 16.48 -10.60 -6.16
N VAL A 101 17.70 -11.06 -6.37
CA VAL A 101 18.01 -12.48 -6.48
C VAL A 101 17.81 -13.10 -5.09
N VAL A 102 16.79 -13.95 -4.97
CA VAL A 102 16.42 -14.62 -3.70
C VAL A 102 16.85 -16.09 -3.67
N GLY A 103 17.27 -16.64 -4.82
CA GLY A 103 17.79 -17.99 -4.93
C GLY A 103 18.76 -18.10 -6.10
N VAL A 104 19.82 -18.87 -5.91
CA VAL A 104 20.80 -19.25 -6.94
C VAL A 104 20.84 -20.76 -7.01
N HIS A 105 20.51 -21.32 -8.17
CA HIS A 105 20.37 -22.75 -8.38
C HIS A 105 21.28 -23.21 -9.53
N PRO A 106 22.57 -23.48 -9.25
CA PRO A 106 23.51 -23.94 -10.28
C PRO A 106 23.20 -25.37 -10.71
N ALA A 107 23.47 -25.68 -11.97
CA ALA A 107 23.49 -27.06 -12.47
C ALA A 107 24.78 -27.79 -12.02
N ASP A 108 24.80 -29.11 -12.18
CA ASP A 108 25.95 -29.91 -11.80
C ASP A 108 27.26 -29.43 -12.43
N GLY A 109 28.26 -29.19 -11.58
CA GLY A 109 29.59 -28.75 -12.00
C GLY A 109 29.75 -27.22 -12.16
N VAL A 110 28.71 -26.42 -11.86
CA VAL A 110 28.76 -24.96 -11.86
C VAL A 110 28.68 -24.46 -10.41
N SER A 111 29.51 -23.49 -10.04
CA SER A 111 29.38 -22.83 -8.71
C SER A 111 28.37 -21.70 -8.76
N GLU A 112 27.79 -21.37 -7.59
CA GLU A 112 26.86 -20.24 -7.47
C GLU A 112 27.51 -18.93 -7.93
N ASP A 113 28.75 -18.68 -7.53
CA ASP A 113 29.49 -17.47 -7.91
C ASP A 113 29.70 -17.40 -9.43
N ALA A 114 30.04 -18.51 -10.08
CA ALA A 114 30.24 -18.54 -11.53
C ALA A 114 28.92 -18.34 -12.30
N LEU A 115 27.80 -18.85 -11.77
CA LEU A 115 26.47 -18.64 -12.35
C LEU A 115 26.05 -17.18 -12.28
N VAL A 116 26.19 -16.56 -11.10
CA VAL A 116 25.85 -15.14 -10.88
C VAL A 116 26.77 -14.25 -11.70
N GLU A 117 28.07 -14.53 -11.76
CA GLU A 117 29.04 -13.76 -12.55
C GLU A 117 28.69 -13.81 -14.05
N ALA A 118 28.44 -14.99 -14.60
CA ALA A 118 28.08 -15.15 -16.01
C ALA A 118 26.79 -14.38 -16.35
N ALA A 119 25.79 -14.48 -15.49
CA ALA A 119 24.54 -13.75 -15.65
C ALA A 119 24.75 -12.21 -15.57
N ALA A 120 25.49 -11.72 -14.58
CA ALA A 120 25.73 -10.31 -14.37
C ALA A 120 26.54 -9.65 -15.50
N LEU A 121 27.56 -10.35 -16.01
CA LEU A 121 28.36 -9.90 -17.16
C LEU A 121 27.52 -9.85 -18.43
N THR A 122 26.72 -10.88 -18.71
CA THR A 122 25.83 -10.92 -19.88
C THR A 122 24.80 -9.79 -19.85
N GLU A 123 24.24 -9.47 -18.66
CA GLU A 123 23.25 -8.43 -18.46
C GLU A 123 23.88 -7.04 -18.20
N SER A 124 25.19 -6.87 -18.40
CA SER A 124 25.92 -5.66 -18.05
C SER A 124 25.38 -4.38 -18.73
N TRP A 125 24.93 -4.48 -19.97
CA TRP A 125 24.40 -3.37 -20.75
C TRP A 125 22.91 -3.10 -20.55
N SER A 126 22.17 -4.05 -20.02
CA SER A 126 20.73 -3.92 -19.81
C SER A 126 20.42 -3.03 -18.59
N LYS A 127 19.39 -2.18 -18.74
CA LYS A 127 18.83 -1.34 -17.66
C LYS A 127 17.54 -1.92 -17.08
N HIS A 128 17.19 -3.12 -17.50
CA HIS A 128 15.96 -3.76 -17.01
C HIS A 128 16.05 -4.02 -15.49
N PRO A 129 14.97 -3.87 -14.71
CA PRO A 129 15.00 -4.09 -13.24
C PRO A 129 15.55 -5.45 -12.83
N ILE A 130 15.26 -6.51 -13.59
CA ILE A 130 15.80 -7.86 -13.39
C ILE A 130 17.33 -7.85 -13.56
N SER A 131 17.83 -7.23 -14.61
CA SER A 131 19.28 -7.13 -14.89
C SER A 131 20.01 -6.34 -13.79
N LEU A 132 19.37 -5.26 -13.29
CA LEU A 132 19.91 -4.50 -12.16
C LEU A 132 19.99 -5.36 -10.89
N SER A 133 19.00 -6.22 -10.64
CA SER A 133 19.00 -7.13 -9.48
C SER A 133 20.12 -8.17 -9.56
N ILE A 134 20.38 -8.71 -10.76
CA ILE A 134 21.45 -9.67 -11.00
C ILE A 134 22.82 -9.00 -10.79
N LYS A 135 23.00 -7.79 -11.33
CA LYS A 135 24.23 -7.00 -11.13
C LYS A 135 24.46 -6.67 -9.66
N ALA A 136 23.40 -6.32 -8.93
CA ALA A 136 23.47 -6.07 -7.49
C ALA A 136 23.84 -7.34 -6.69
N ALA A 137 23.32 -8.50 -7.08
CA ALA A 137 23.68 -9.78 -6.46
C ALA A 137 25.14 -10.17 -6.70
N TYR A 138 25.69 -9.85 -7.86
CA TYR A 138 27.11 -10.05 -8.15
C TYR A 138 28.02 -9.22 -7.23
N GLY A 139 27.61 -7.98 -6.91
CA GLY A 139 28.26 -7.14 -5.91
C GLY A 139 29.71 -6.71 -6.19
N LYS A 140 30.25 -7.03 -7.38
CA LYS A 140 31.60 -6.66 -7.82
C LYS A 140 31.51 -5.72 -9.02
N GLU A 141 32.60 -5.02 -9.30
CA GLU A 141 32.72 -4.18 -10.48
C GLU A 141 32.67 -5.05 -11.74
N ILE A 142 31.83 -4.63 -12.71
CA ILE A 142 31.65 -5.35 -13.96
C ILE A 142 32.67 -4.83 -14.98
N ASP A 143 33.64 -5.67 -15.32
CA ASP A 143 34.58 -5.37 -16.41
C ASP A 143 33.91 -5.65 -17.76
N GLN A 144 33.47 -4.58 -18.40
CA GLN A 144 32.81 -4.65 -19.71
C GLN A 144 33.73 -5.14 -20.85
N ASN A 145 35.05 -5.10 -20.68
CA ASN A 145 36.00 -5.62 -21.69
C ASN A 145 35.95 -7.15 -21.80
N ARG A 146 35.43 -7.84 -20.81
CA ARG A 146 35.22 -9.30 -20.82
C ARG A 146 33.99 -9.72 -21.64
N VAL A 147 33.16 -8.74 -22.07
CA VAL A 147 31.86 -9.00 -22.70
C VAL A 147 31.88 -8.48 -24.13
N THR A 148 31.61 -9.37 -25.08
CA THR A 148 31.50 -9.06 -26.51
C THR A 148 30.24 -9.68 -27.10
N ASP A 149 29.87 -9.25 -28.31
CA ASP A 149 28.75 -9.82 -29.08
C ASP A 149 27.41 -9.85 -28.31
N VAL A 150 27.10 -8.74 -27.60
CA VAL A 150 25.86 -8.64 -26.83
C VAL A 150 24.67 -8.44 -27.76
N GLU A 151 23.69 -9.33 -27.66
CA GLU A 151 22.44 -9.28 -28.42
C GLU A 151 21.26 -9.38 -27.45
N GLU A 152 20.40 -8.40 -27.45
CA GLU A 152 19.14 -8.42 -26.68
C GLU A 152 18.01 -9.00 -27.56
N LEU A 153 17.47 -10.12 -27.15
CA LEU A 153 16.38 -10.81 -27.81
C LEU A 153 15.06 -10.45 -27.11
N GLY A 154 14.31 -9.51 -27.67
CA GLY A 154 13.08 -8.99 -27.10
C GLY A 154 12.10 -10.08 -26.69
N GLY A 155 11.70 -10.13 -25.41
CA GLY A 155 10.80 -11.13 -24.83
C GLY A 155 11.42 -12.51 -24.56
N TYR A 156 12.73 -12.67 -24.78
CA TYR A 156 13.47 -13.92 -24.52
C TYR A 156 14.58 -13.73 -23.47
N GLY A 157 15.43 -12.74 -23.65
CA GLY A 157 16.58 -12.47 -22.78
C GLY A 157 17.75 -11.89 -23.55
N VAL A 158 18.97 -12.07 -23.04
CA VAL A 158 20.21 -11.54 -23.58
C VAL A 158 21.19 -12.68 -23.86
N THR A 159 21.90 -12.56 -24.97
CA THR A 159 23.05 -13.43 -25.31
C THR A 159 24.31 -12.58 -25.44
N ALA A 160 25.45 -13.12 -25.03
CA ALA A 160 26.73 -12.44 -25.12
C ALA A 160 27.88 -13.46 -25.17
N LYS A 161 29.08 -13.02 -25.51
CA LYS A 161 30.32 -13.76 -25.23
C LYS A 161 31.01 -13.17 -24.01
N VAL A 162 31.17 -13.98 -23.00
CA VAL A 162 31.88 -13.64 -21.75
C VAL A 162 33.17 -14.45 -21.69
N ASP A 163 34.33 -13.78 -21.68
CA ASP A 163 35.66 -14.42 -21.74
C ASP A 163 35.78 -15.43 -22.88
N GLY A 164 35.17 -15.13 -24.02
CA GLY A 164 35.13 -15.99 -25.21
C GLY A 164 34.12 -17.14 -25.17
N LYS A 165 33.41 -17.36 -24.08
CA LYS A 165 32.34 -18.36 -23.95
C LYS A 165 31.00 -17.77 -24.34
N ALA A 166 30.19 -18.51 -25.08
CA ALA A 166 28.84 -18.12 -25.40
C ALA A 166 27.93 -18.26 -24.15
N VAL A 167 27.35 -17.14 -23.68
CA VAL A 167 26.45 -17.12 -22.52
C VAL A 167 25.08 -16.61 -22.96
N ALA A 168 24.04 -17.30 -22.54
CA ALA A 168 22.64 -16.88 -22.74
C ALA A 168 21.93 -16.78 -21.40
N VAL A 169 21.25 -15.66 -21.17
CA VAL A 169 20.51 -15.36 -19.93
C VAL A 169 19.09 -14.94 -20.30
N GLY A 170 18.09 -15.63 -19.79
CA GLY A 170 16.69 -15.29 -20.11
C GLY A 170 15.67 -16.28 -19.59
N ASN A 171 14.48 -16.22 -20.16
CA ASN A 171 13.37 -17.10 -19.77
C ASN A 171 13.48 -18.50 -20.39
N ALA A 172 12.58 -19.41 -20.00
CA ALA A 172 12.54 -20.79 -20.53
C ALA A 172 12.42 -20.84 -22.07
N ARG A 173 11.76 -19.85 -22.69
CA ARG A 173 11.63 -19.79 -24.15
C ARG A 173 12.97 -19.59 -24.86
N LEU A 174 13.89 -18.82 -24.24
CA LEU A 174 15.25 -18.65 -24.75
C LEU A 174 15.99 -20.00 -24.70
N MET A 175 15.89 -20.72 -23.61
CA MET A 175 16.54 -22.04 -23.42
C MET A 175 16.02 -23.05 -24.45
N HIS A 176 14.71 -23.11 -24.65
CA HIS A 176 14.10 -23.97 -25.69
C HIS A 176 14.56 -23.59 -27.12
N LYS A 177 14.74 -22.29 -27.40
CA LYS A 177 15.29 -21.84 -28.70
C LYS A 177 16.74 -22.29 -28.93
N LEU A 178 17.45 -22.57 -27.83
CA LEU A 178 18.82 -23.14 -27.84
C LEU A 178 18.85 -24.67 -27.71
N ASP A 179 17.69 -25.32 -27.86
CA ASP A 179 17.52 -26.78 -27.69
C ASP A 179 17.91 -27.31 -26.32
N LEU A 180 17.79 -26.48 -25.28
CA LEU A 180 18.10 -26.82 -23.90
C LEU A 180 16.84 -27.13 -23.10
N THR A 181 16.89 -28.23 -22.34
CA THR A 181 15.83 -28.58 -21.39
C THR A 181 16.04 -27.83 -20.09
N VAL A 182 14.98 -27.18 -19.57
CA VAL A 182 14.97 -26.50 -18.29
C VAL A 182 14.20 -27.32 -17.26
N PRO A 183 14.57 -27.26 -15.97
CA PRO A 183 13.78 -27.88 -14.92
C PRO A 183 12.36 -27.28 -14.88
N GLU A 184 11.36 -28.14 -14.79
CA GLU A 184 10.01 -27.69 -14.43
C GLU A 184 9.99 -27.43 -12.91
N GLY A 185 9.79 -26.17 -12.50
CA GLY A 185 9.73 -25.77 -11.10
C GLY A 185 8.49 -24.93 -10.83
N ASN A 186 7.87 -25.12 -9.65
CA ASN A 186 6.82 -24.26 -9.11
C ASN A 186 7.45 -23.12 -8.26
N GLU A 187 8.51 -22.51 -8.77
CA GLU A 187 9.23 -21.46 -8.06
C GLU A 187 8.39 -20.20 -7.95
N VAL A 188 8.38 -19.61 -6.75
CA VAL A 188 7.65 -18.38 -6.45
C VAL A 188 8.52 -17.19 -6.83
N GLY A 189 8.41 -16.71 -8.06
CA GLY A 189 9.20 -15.58 -8.56
C GLY A 189 9.45 -15.64 -10.07
N THR A 190 10.30 -14.75 -10.54
CA THR A 190 10.77 -14.75 -11.93
C THR A 190 12.01 -15.62 -12.02
N VAL A 191 11.92 -16.71 -12.79
CA VAL A 191 13.05 -17.58 -13.06
C VAL A 191 13.84 -17.06 -14.25
N VAL A 192 15.12 -16.82 -14.06
CA VAL A 192 16.07 -16.41 -15.08
C VAL A 192 17.07 -17.55 -15.28
N HIS A 193 16.96 -18.25 -16.42
CA HIS A 193 17.84 -19.35 -16.78
C HIS A 193 19.14 -18.85 -17.39
N VAL A 194 20.21 -19.60 -17.17
CA VAL A 194 21.54 -19.32 -17.69
C VAL A 194 22.08 -20.54 -18.42
N ALA A 195 22.62 -20.31 -19.61
CA ALA A 195 23.34 -21.31 -20.37
C ALA A 195 24.74 -20.81 -20.72
N ILE A 196 25.75 -21.70 -20.69
CA ILE A 196 27.15 -21.39 -21.00
C ILE A 196 27.65 -22.43 -22.00
N ASP A 197 28.20 -21.97 -23.13
CA ASP A 197 28.72 -22.82 -24.22
C ASP A 197 27.71 -23.90 -24.66
N GLY A 198 26.44 -23.54 -24.82
CA GLY A 198 25.38 -24.44 -25.25
C GLY A 198 24.99 -25.49 -24.22
N ARG A 199 25.36 -25.33 -22.95
CA ARG A 199 24.94 -26.21 -21.85
C ARG A 199 24.15 -25.43 -20.81
N TYR A 200 23.13 -26.02 -20.26
CA TYR A 200 22.37 -25.44 -19.16
C TYR A 200 23.24 -25.31 -17.92
N ALA A 201 23.42 -24.10 -17.42
CA ALA A 201 24.29 -23.79 -16.28
C ALA A 201 23.54 -23.63 -14.96
N GLY A 202 22.21 -23.43 -15.02
CA GLY A 202 21.39 -23.21 -13.83
C GLY A 202 20.37 -22.07 -14.00
N TYR A 203 19.78 -21.62 -12.89
CA TYR A 203 18.86 -20.49 -12.90
C TYR A 203 19.00 -19.63 -11.65
N LEU A 204 18.58 -18.39 -11.79
CA LEU A 204 18.44 -17.41 -10.71
C LEU A 204 16.94 -17.19 -10.45
N LEU A 205 16.55 -17.21 -9.20
CA LEU A 205 15.20 -16.86 -8.76
C LEU A 205 15.18 -15.41 -8.32
N ILE A 206 14.33 -14.62 -8.96
CA ILE A 206 14.20 -13.19 -8.69
C ILE A 206 12.79 -12.92 -8.19
N ALA A 207 12.69 -12.25 -7.06
CA ALA A 207 11.43 -11.86 -6.47
C ALA A 207 11.48 -10.42 -5.92
N ASP A 208 10.30 -9.82 -5.83
CA ASP A 208 10.11 -8.57 -5.11
C ASP A 208 10.08 -8.88 -3.60
N VAL A 209 10.90 -8.17 -2.83
CA VAL A 209 11.12 -8.47 -1.42
C VAL A 209 10.07 -7.81 -0.56
N VAL A 210 9.43 -8.58 0.31
CA VAL A 210 8.51 -8.08 1.33
C VAL A 210 9.25 -7.09 2.26
N LYS A 211 8.61 -5.96 2.58
CA LYS A 211 9.19 -5.00 3.54
C LYS A 211 9.26 -5.63 4.94
N PRO A 212 10.33 -5.40 5.70
CA PRO A 212 10.54 -6.04 7.02
C PRO A 212 9.42 -5.79 8.03
N HIS A 213 8.71 -4.67 7.88
CA HIS A 213 7.68 -4.26 8.81
C HIS A 213 6.24 -4.62 8.36
N SER A 214 6.04 -5.12 7.12
CA SER A 214 4.70 -5.39 6.59
C SER A 214 3.92 -6.41 7.41
N ALA A 215 4.54 -7.53 7.77
CA ALA A 215 3.88 -8.55 8.60
C ALA A 215 3.51 -8.02 10.00
N LYS A 216 4.36 -7.15 10.59
CA LYS A 216 4.06 -6.50 11.87
C LYS A 216 2.90 -5.54 11.71
N ALA A 217 2.90 -4.70 10.69
CA ALA A 217 1.84 -3.72 10.42
C ALA A 217 0.47 -4.40 10.25
N ILE A 218 0.40 -5.52 9.52
CA ILE A 218 -0.85 -6.27 9.34
C ILE A 218 -1.37 -6.83 10.66
N ARG A 219 -0.48 -7.37 11.51
CA ARG A 219 -0.89 -7.84 12.84
C ARG A 219 -1.41 -6.69 13.71
N GLU A 220 -0.73 -5.54 13.70
CA GLU A 220 -1.13 -4.36 14.48
C GLU A 220 -2.48 -3.79 14.01
N LEU A 221 -2.74 -3.77 12.70
CA LEU A 221 -4.04 -3.39 12.15
C LEU A 221 -5.16 -4.32 12.64
N LYS A 222 -4.94 -5.63 12.65
CA LYS A 222 -5.91 -6.59 13.20
C LYS A 222 -6.14 -6.38 14.69
N HIS A 223 -5.10 -6.10 15.47
CA HIS A 223 -5.23 -5.74 16.89
C HIS A 223 -5.94 -4.41 17.10
N ALA A 224 -5.82 -3.46 16.19
CA ALA A 224 -6.53 -2.19 16.23
C ALA A 224 -8.02 -2.28 15.83
N GLY A 225 -8.50 -3.47 15.42
CA GLY A 225 -9.90 -3.70 15.10
C GLY A 225 -10.21 -3.86 13.60
N VAL A 226 -9.20 -3.85 12.74
CA VAL A 226 -9.40 -4.20 11.33
C VAL A 226 -9.82 -5.66 11.22
N ARG A 227 -11.02 -5.86 10.67
CA ARG A 227 -11.65 -7.18 10.57
C ARG A 227 -11.10 -8.00 9.40
N LYS A 228 -10.76 -7.32 8.30
CA LYS A 228 -10.35 -7.98 7.05
C LYS A 228 -9.21 -7.22 6.38
N THR A 229 -8.17 -7.98 6.01
CA THR A 229 -7.01 -7.50 5.25
C THR A 229 -6.95 -8.21 3.91
N VAL A 230 -6.86 -7.46 2.81
CA VAL A 230 -6.92 -7.97 1.44
C VAL A 230 -5.72 -7.47 0.65
N MET A 231 -5.17 -8.29 -0.23
CA MET A 231 -4.14 -7.87 -1.19
C MET A 231 -4.65 -7.95 -2.62
N LEU A 232 -4.41 -6.91 -3.41
CA LEU A 232 -4.64 -6.89 -4.85
C LEU A 232 -3.30 -6.83 -5.58
N THR A 233 -3.10 -7.71 -6.59
CA THR A 233 -1.86 -7.73 -7.37
C THR A 233 -2.09 -8.19 -8.80
N GLY A 234 -1.25 -7.68 -9.71
CA GLY A 234 -1.16 -8.17 -11.09
C GLY A 234 -0.30 -9.43 -11.23
N ASP A 235 0.37 -9.88 -10.16
CA ASP A 235 1.23 -11.05 -10.20
C ASP A 235 0.45 -12.35 -10.36
N ALA A 236 1.17 -13.41 -10.76
CA ALA A 236 0.61 -14.75 -10.87
C ALA A 236 0.18 -15.31 -9.49
N GLU A 237 -0.82 -16.17 -9.52
CA GLU A 237 -1.43 -16.81 -8.36
C GLU A 237 -0.43 -17.40 -7.33
N PRO A 238 0.62 -18.16 -7.74
CA PRO A 238 1.57 -18.74 -6.78
C PRO A 238 2.33 -17.69 -5.99
N VAL A 239 2.71 -16.57 -6.64
CA VAL A 239 3.44 -15.46 -6.01
C VAL A 239 2.54 -14.72 -5.01
N ALA A 240 1.32 -14.40 -5.43
CA ALA A 240 0.35 -13.73 -4.58
C ALA A 240 0.02 -14.54 -3.33
N LYS A 241 -0.21 -15.84 -3.49
CA LYS A 241 -0.49 -16.78 -2.40
C LYS A 241 0.65 -16.86 -1.40
N ALA A 242 1.90 -16.95 -1.88
CA ALA A 242 3.08 -17.01 -1.00
C ALA A 242 3.21 -15.74 -0.14
N VAL A 243 3.10 -14.56 -0.75
CA VAL A 243 3.17 -13.27 -0.04
C VAL A 243 2.00 -13.12 0.94
N ALA A 244 0.77 -13.50 0.55
CA ALA A 244 -0.39 -13.42 1.42
C ALA A 244 -0.23 -14.31 2.66
N ASN A 245 0.28 -15.52 2.49
CA ASN A 245 0.54 -16.45 3.60
C ASN A 245 1.66 -15.94 4.53
N GLU A 246 2.77 -15.44 3.96
CA GLU A 246 3.89 -14.88 4.72
C GLU A 246 3.44 -13.71 5.59
N LEU A 247 2.58 -12.84 5.06
CA LEU A 247 2.07 -11.65 5.76
C LEU A 247 0.88 -11.94 6.68
N GLY A 248 0.23 -13.10 6.54
CA GLY A 248 -0.97 -13.45 7.30
C GLY A 248 -2.19 -12.62 6.89
N LEU A 249 -2.34 -12.34 5.58
CA LEU A 249 -3.52 -11.68 5.02
C LEU A 249 -4.72 -12.62 4.98
N ASP A 250 -5.93 -12.05 5.06
CA ASP A 250 -7.16 -12.83 5.09
C ASP A 250 -7.64 -13.24 3.68
N GLU A 251 -7.32 -12.40 2.68
CA GLU A 251 -7.73 -12.62 1.29
C GLU A 251 -6.70 -12.01 0.33
N TYR A 252 -6.58 -12.56 -0.87
CA TYR A 252 -5.78 -11.97 -1.95
C TYR A 252 -6.45 -12.21 -3.30
N HIS A 253 -6.16 -11.34 -4.26
CA HIS A 253 -6.57 -11.47 -5.65
C HIS A 253 -5.37 -11.24 -6.55
N ALA A 254 -5.10 -12.22 -7.42
CA ALA A 254 -3.95 -12.28 -8.30
C ALA A 254 -4.34 -12.04 -9.77
N GLY A 255 -3.35 -11.74 -10.62
CA GLY A 255 -3.53 -11.62 -12.07
C GLY A 255 -4.42 -10.45 -12.50
N LEU A 256 -4.58 -9.43 -11.64
CA LEU A 256 -5.48 -8.31 -11.88
C LEU A 256 -4.88 -7.28 -12.83
N LEU A 257 -5.65 -6.87 -13.83
CA LEU A 257 -5.38 -5.66 -14.59
C LEU A 257 -5.81 -4.41 -13.79
N PRO A 258 -5.34 -3.20 -14.15
CA PRO A 258 -5.71 -1.99 -13.43
C PRO A 258 -7.22 -1.76 -13.28
N GLY A 259 -8.00 -2.09 -14.31
CA GLY A 259 -9.47 -2.03 -14.27
C GLY A 259 -10.09 -3.02 -13.29
N ASP A 260 -9.57 -4.25 -13.26
CA ASP A 260 -10.08 -5.31 -12.38
C ASP A 260 -9.88 -4.96 -10.89
N LYS A 261 -8.80 -4.21 -10.57
CA LYS A 261 -8.57 -3.72 -9.20
C LYS A 261 -9.71 -2.79 -8.75
N VAL A 262 -10.19 -1.90 -9.64
CA VAL A 262 -11.30 -0.99 -9.33
C VAL A 262 -12.59 -1.80 -9.09
N ASP A 263 -12.92 -2.74 -9.98
CA ASP A 263 -14.11 -3.59 -9.84
C ASP A 263 -14.07 -4.41 -8.54
N ARG A 264 -12.88 -4.85 -8.15
CA ARG A 264 -12.70 -5.60 -6.90
C ARG A 264 -12.93 -4.71 -5.67
N ILE A 265 -12.43 -3.46 -5.68
CA ILE A 265 -12.72 -2.49 -4.61
C ILE A 265 -14.22 -2.21 -4.52
N GLU A 266 -14.92 -2.02 -5.64
CA GLU A 266 -16.37 -1.80 -5.63
C GLU A 266 -17.12 -2.99 -5.03
N SER A 267 -16.69 -4.21 -5.35
CA SER A 267 -17.26 -5.42 -4.77
C SER A 267 -17.04 -5.50 -3.24
N LEU A 268 -15.86 -5.12 -2.77
CA LEU A 268 -15.54 -5.08 -1.34
C LEU A 268 -16.30 -3.97 -0.62
N LEU A 269 -16.48 -2.80 -1.25
CA LEU A 269 -17.31 -1.71 -0.72
C LEU A 269 -18.78 -2.12 -0.57
N ALA A 270 -19.32 -2.89 -1.53
CA ALA A 270 -20.68 -3.40 -1.45
C ALA A 270 -20.86 -4.47 -0.35
N ALA A 271 -19.80 -5.18 -0.01
CA ALA A 271 -19.81 -6.27 0.99
C ALA A 271 -19.42 -5.84 2.41
N LYS A 272 -19.04 -4.56 2.62
CA LYS A 272 -18.66 -4.04 3.94
C LYS A 272 -19.86 -3.95 4.89
N GLN A 273 -19.60 -3.98 6.19
CA GLN A 273 -20.64 -3.83 7.21
C GLN A 273 -21.16 -2.39 7.29
N PRO A 274 -22.40 -2.18 7.79
CA PRO A 274 -22.92 -0.83 8.01
C PRO A 274 -22.00 -0.04 8.95
N LYS A 275 -21.65 1.20 8.56
CA LYS A 275 -20.72 2.10 9.28
C LYS A 275 -19.24 1.69 9.27
N GLU A 276 -18.89 0.64 8.57
CA GLU A 276 -17.51 0.24 8.36
C GLU A 276 -16.93 0.97 7.14
N ASN A 277 -15.69 1.45 7.24
CA ASN A 277 -14.96 2.06 6.13
C ASN A 277 -13.95 1.08 5.54
N LEU A 278 -13.71 1.23 4.24
CA LEU A 278 -12.67 0.53 3.51
C LEU A 278 -11.53 1.50 3.20
N ALA A 279 -10.34 1.17 3.66
CA ALA A 279 -9.11 1.87 3.29
C ALA A 279 -8.37 1.10 2.20
N PHE A 280 -7.86 1.81 1.19
CA PHE A 280 -6.93 1.27 0.20
C PHE A 280 -5.56 1.90 0.37
N VAL A 281 -4.52 1.06 0.39
CA VAL A 281 -3.12 1.47 0.54
C VAL A 281 -2.36 1.10 -0.74
N GLY A 282 -1.77 2.09 -1.40
CA GLY A 282 -1.04 1.91 -2.66
C GLY A 282 0.10 2.90 -2.86
N ASP A 283 0.85 2.79 -3.97
CA ASP A 283 2.00 3.65 -4.29
C ASP A 283 1.61 5.06 -4.79
N GLY A 284 0.35 5.27 -5.10
CA GLY A 284 -0.21 6.55 -5.51
C GLY A 284 -0.11 6.87 -7.01
N ILE A 285 0.78 6.26 -7.75
CA ILE A 285 0.99 6.55 -9.18
C ILE A 285 0.10 5.65 -10.04
N ASN A 286 0.26 4.34 -9.89
CA ASN A 286 -0.48 3.34 -10.67
C ASN A 286 -1.88 3.08 -10.13
N ASP A 287 -2.08 3.32 -8.85
CA ASP A 287 -3.31 3.01 -8.13
C ASP A 287 -4.22 4.23 -7.89
N ALA A 288 -3.95 5.38 -8.54
CA ALA A 288 -4.75 6.59 -8.37
C ALA A 288 -6.27 6.40 -8.56
N PRO A 289 -6.75 5.63 -9.57
CA PRO A 289 -8.18 5.34 -9.72
C PRO A 289 -8.74 4.53 -8.54
N VAL A 290 -7.96 3.59 -8.02
CA VAL A 290 -8.34 2.72 -6.90
C VAL A 290 -8.36 3.50 -5.59
N LEU A 291 -7.32 4.33 -5.34
CA LEU A 291 -7.22 5.23 -4.19
C LEU A 291 -8.40 6.19 -4.09
N SER A 292 -8.85 6.73 -5.24
CA SER A 292 -9.98 7.66 -5.28
C SER A 292 -11.33 6.99 -5.08
N ARG A 293 -11.42 5.69 -5.29
CA ARG A 293 -12.67 4.92 -5.20
C ARG A 293 -12.93 4.38 -3.80
N ALA A 294 -11.90 4.10 -3.02
CA ALA A 294 -12.02 3.68 -1.62
C ALA A 294 -12.61 4.80 -0.74
N ASP A 295 -13.21 4.44 0.40
CA ASP A 295 -13.65 5.44 1.38
C ASP A 295 -12.44 6.25 1.87
N ILE A 296 -11.28 5.58 2.05
CA ILE A 296 -10.03 6.21 2.46
C ILE A 296 -8.90 5.73 1.54
N GLY A 297 -8.27 6.66 0.83
CA GLY A 297 -7.07 6.38 0.05
C GLY A 297 -5.80 6.75 0.85
N ILE A 298 -4.89 5.81 0.98
CA ILE A 298 -3.59 5.99 1.65
C ILE A 298 -2.49 5.77 0.62
N ALA A 299 -1.81 6.84 0.23
CA ALA A 299 -0.68 6.77 -0.68
C ALA A 299 0.62 6.62 0.11
N MET A 300 1.41 5.60 -0.21
CA MET A 300 2.76 5.42 0.34
C MET A 300 3.69 6.47 -0.25
N GLY A 301 4.51 7.10 0.59
CA GLY A 301 5.54 8.03 0.12
C GLY A 301 6.70 7.30 -0.57
N ALA A 302 7.54 8.06 -1.31
CA ALA A 302 8.70 7.53 -2.01
C ALA A 302 9.76 6.86 -1.10
N LEU A 303 9.66 7.06 0.20
CA LEU A 303 10.52 6.48 1.24
C LEU A 303 9.76 5.50 2.14
N GLY A 304 8.54 5.15 1.77
CA GLY A 304 7.65 4.29 2.53
C GLY A 304 8.06 2.81 2.59
#